data_a35e7c75cfbf9ef7d70fa41c092488ea
#
_entry.id   a35e7c75cfbf9ef7d70fa41c092488ea
#
_cell.length_a   1.000
_cell.length_b   1.000
_cell.length_c   1.000
_cell.angle_alpha   90.00
_cell.angle_beta   90.00
_cell.angle_gamma   90.00
#
_symmetry.space_group_name_H-M   'P 1'
#
loop_
_entity.id
_entity.type
_entity.pdbx_description
1 polymer ?
#
loop_
_entity_poly.entity_id
_entity_poly.type
_entity_poly.pdbx_seq_one_letter_code
_entity_poly.pdbx_strand_id
1 'polypeptide(L)'
;MRPKRIIGCTVAAPVVAFSLTKFFNDHGIRWNWVRTQPSFHGRMTLNNCYENPGQLGADRWYAAVGAADAMLEERRSLLVVHTGTATTVDSILYRESGVYDFMGGRITLGPTLMKTFLTKGIPSLTDLDGAYDALPRSTRDAVMTGIIDAQV
;
A
#
# COMPACT_ATOMS: atom_id res chain seq x y z
N MET A 1 24.35 15.60 4.30
CA MET A 1 23.89 16.25 3.04
C MET A 1 22.43 16.63 3.21
N ARG A 2 22.02 17.86 2.86
CA ARG A 2 20.62 18.33 3.02
C ARG A 2 19.90 18.15 1.69
N PRO A 3 18.71 17.49 1.63
CA PRO A 3 17.97 17.34 0.37
C PRO A 3 17.52 18.70 -0.15
N LYS A 4 17.58 18.90 -1.46
CA LYS A 4 17.11 20.13 -2.12
C LYS A 4 15.65 19.99 -2.60
N ARG A 5 15.18 18.76 -2.76
CA ARG A 5 13.84 18.43 -3.25
C ARG A 5 13.36 17.15 -2.59
N ILE A 6 12.08 17.13 -2.23
CA ILE A 6 11.39 15.94 -1.70
C ILE A 6 10.16 15.68 -2.58
N ILE A 7 9.92 14.42 -2.87
CA ILE A 7 8.70 13.95 -3.54
C ILE A 7 7.99 13.02 -2.58
N GLY A 8 6.71 13.21 -2.38
CA GLY A 8 5.90 12.38 -1.50
C GLY A 8 4.51 12.13 -2.05
N CYS A 9 3.92 11.01 -1.65
CA CYS A 9 2.50 10.75 -1.79
C CYS A 9 1.90 10.52 -0.41
N THR A 10 0.60 10.73 -0.27
CA THR A 10 -0.13 10.47 0.96
C THR A 10 -1.59 10.20 0.67
N VAL A 11 -2.16 9.29 1.44
CA VAL A 11 -3.60 9.03 1.55
C VAL A 11 -4.13 9.45 2.93
N ALA A 12 -3.28 10.06 3.77
CA ALA A 12 -3.65 10.58 5.07
C ALA A 12 -4.53 11.84 4.97
N ALA A 13 -5.09 12.25 6.12
CA ALA A 13 -5.90 13.46 6.20
C ALA A 13 -5.15 14.70 5.67
N PRO A 14 -5.84 15.66 5.01
CA PRO A 14 -5.22 16.84 4.39
C PRO A 14 -4.34 17.66 5.35
N VAL A 15 -4.66 17.67 6.64
CA VAL A 15 -3.86 18.36 7.66
C VAL A 15 -2.43 17.85 7.74
N VAL A 16 -2.20 16.55 7.53
CA VAL A 16 -0.86 15.95 7.54
C VAL A 16 -0.05 16.46 6.35
N ALA A 17 -0.64 16.44 5.15
CA ALA A 17 -0.01 16.97 3.95
C ALA A 17 0.34 18.46 4.11
N PHE A 18 -0.59 19.26 4.65
CA PHE A 18 -0.38 20.67 4.91
C PHE A 18 0.78 20.91 5.90
N SER A 19 0.78 20.21 7.03
CA SER A 19 1.80 20.37 8.08
C SER A 19 3.20 20.02 7.56
N LEU A 20 3.34 18.91 6.82
CA LEU A 20 4.60 18.52 6.20
C LEU A 20 5.06 19.53 5.16
N THR A 21 4.15 20.00 4.29
CA THR A 21 4.47 21.00 3.28
C THR A 21 4.99 22.29 3.92
N LYS A 22 4.28 22.77 4.95
CA LYS A 22 4.68 23.98 5.70
C LYS A 22 6.06 23.79 6.33
N PHE A 23 6.26 22.69 7.06
CA PHE A 23 7.54 22.41 7.72
C PHE A 23 8.73 22.47 6.75
N PHE A 24 8.63 21.79 5.59
CA PHE A 24 9.73 21.75 4.64
C PHE A 24 9.94 23.08 3.91
N ASN A 25 8.86 23.80 3.59
CA ASN A 25 8.96 25.14 3.00
C ASN A 25 9.65 26.13 3.95
N ASP A 26 9.30 26.09 5.24
CA ASP A 26 9.93 26.95 6.28
C ASP A 26 11.45 26.65 6.41
N HIS A 27 11.89 25.45 6.01
CA HIS A 27 13.30 25.04 5.98
C HIS A 27 13.98 25.22 4.60
N GLY A 28 13.32 25.86 3.64
CA GLY A 28 13.84 26.10 2.30
C GLY A 28 14.00 24.83 1.45
N ILE A 29 13.25 23.76 1.76
CA ILE A 29 13.26 22.51 1.02
C ILE A 29 12.00 22.44 0.15
N ARG A 30 12.19 22.27 -1.16
CA ARG A 30 11.07 22.14 -2.10
C ARG A 30 10.40 20.79 -1.92
N TRP A 31 9.10 20.79 -1.59
CA TRP A 31 8.25 19.61 -1.46
C TRP A 31 7.25 19.52 -2.61
N ASN A 32 7.17 18.34 -3.24
CA ASN A 32 6.20 18.06 -4.29
C ASN A 32 5.33 16.86 -3.89
N TRP A 33 4.02 17.09 -3.83
CA TRP A 33 3.04 16.01 -3.71
C TRP A 33 2.72 15.44 -5.08
N VAL A 34 2.86 14.12 -5.23
CA VAL A 34 2.43 13.39 -6.42
C VAL A 34 1.07 12.74 -6.15
N ARG A 35 0.27 12.68 -7.20
CA ARG A 35 -1.09 12.13 -7.19
C ARG A 35 -1.23 11.05 -8.24
N THR A 36 -2.20 10.16 -8.06
CA THR A 36 -2.57 9.17 -9.07
C THR A 36 -2.96 9.86 -10.37
N GLN A 37 -2.59 9.27 -11.47
CA GLN A 37 -2.83 9.76 -12.83
C GLN A 37 -3.55 8.69 -13.65
N PRO A 38 -4.24 9.07 -14.76
CA PRO A 38 -4.82 8.10 -15.69
C PRO A 38 -3.78 7.20 -16.36
N SER A 39 -2.57 7.71 -16.56
CA SER A 39 -1.44 6.94 -17.06
C SER A 39 -0.12 7.52 -16.57
N PHE A 40 0.89 6.67 -16.47
CA PHE A 40 2.29 7.04 -16.22
C PHE A 40 3.12 6.69 -17.45
N HIS A 41 3.98 7.61 -17.88
CA HIS A 41 4.90 7.43 -19.01
C HIS A 41 6.34 7.68 -18.54
N GLY A 42 7.17 6.66 -18.62
CA GLY A 42 8.58 6.67 -18.27
C GLY A 42 9.35 5.68 -19.13
N ARG A 43 10.20 4.84 -18.53
CA ARG A 43 10.82 3.70 -19.21
C ARG A 43 9.79 2.66 -19.65
N MET A 44 8.64 2.64 -18.97
CA MET A 44 7.46 1.86 -19.32
C MET A 44 6.21 2.77 -19.30
N THR A 45 5.10 2.26 -19.78
CA THR A 45 3.79 2.89 -19.62
C THR A 45 2.95 2.07 -18.65
N LEU A 46 2.33 2.71 -17.66
CA LEU A 46 1.32 2.09 -16.80
C LEU A 46 0.00 2.84 -16.98
N ASN A 47 -1.04 2.13 -17.40
CA ASN A 47 -2.40 2.66 -17.52
C ASN A 47 -3.19 2.37 -16.23
N ASN A 48 -4.00 3.31 -15.79
CA ASN A 48 -4.90 3.14 -14.66
C ASN A 48 -6.28 2.73 -15.19
N CYS A 49 -6.67 1.47 -14.93
CA CYS A 49 -7.94 0.92 -15.40
C CYS A 49 -9.10 1.08 -14.39
N TYR A 50 -8.95 1.91 -13.36
CA TYR A 50 -10.08 2.28 -12.51
C TYR A 50 -11.12 3.08 -13.33
N GLU A 51 -12.41 2.83 -13.09
CA GLU A 51 -13.50 3.62 -13.68
C GLU A 51 -13.32 5.12 -13.40
N ASN A 52 -12.87 5.45 -12.20
CA ASN A 52 -12.45 6.79 -11.83
C ASN A 52 -10.98 6.74 -11.35
N PRO A 53 -10.00 7.09 -12.19
CA PRO A 53 -8.58 7.04 -11.85
C PRO A 53 -8.20 7.80 -10.58
N GLY A 54 -8.93 8.88 -10.26
CA GLY A 54 -8.67 9.68 -9.06
C GLY A 54 -9.01 9.00 -7.74
N GLN A 55 -9.74 7.88 -7.75
CA GLN A 55 -10.07 7.10 -6.56
C GLN A 55 -8.96 6.13 -6.16
N LEU A 56 -8.04 5.81 -7.04
CA LEU A 56 -6.89 4.97 -6.70
C LEU A 56 -5.93 5.74 -5.79
N GLY A 57 -5.62 5.18 -4.62
CA GLY A 57 -4.65 5.76 -3.70
C GLY A 57 -3.28 5.96 -4.34
N ALA A 58 -2.66 7.13 -4.10
CA ALA A 58 -1.37 7.46 -4.71
C ALA A 58 -0.25 6.53 -4.24
N ASP A 59 -0.32 6.01 -3.03
CA ASP A 59 0.59 5.01 -2.49
C ASP A 59 0.58 3.71 -3.31
N ARG A 60 -0.61 3.17 -3.60
CA ARG A 60 -0.78 1.97 -4.42
C ARG A 60 -0.36 2.23 -5.87
N TRP A 61 -0.72 3.39 -6.42
CA TRP A 61 -0.35 3.77 -7.79
C TRP A 61 1.16 3.81 -7.97
N TYR A 62 1.88 4.51 -7.09
CA TYR A 62 3.34 4.64 -7.22
C TYR A 62 4.10 3.38 -6.80
N ALA A 63 3.53 2.53 -5.95
CA ALA A 63 4.05 1.18 -5.72
C ALA A 63 3.98 0.34 -7.00
N ALA A 64 2.86 0.40 -7.73
CA ALA A 64 2.70 -0.29 -9.02
C ALA A 64 3.64 0.26 -10.09
N VAL A 65 3.83 1.59 -10.17
CA VAL A 65 4.82 2.22 -11.07
C VAL A 65 6.22 1.69 -10.78
N GLY A 66 6.63 1.68 -9.51
CA GLY A 66 7.96 1.18 -9.11
C GLY A 66 8.14 -0.31 -9.39
N ALA A 67 7.13 -1.13 -9.12
CA ALA A 67 7.17 -2.56 -9.39
C ALA A 67 7.24 -2.86 -10.90
N ALA A 68 6.44 -2.19 -11.72
CA ALA A 68 6.45 -2.36 -13.17
C ALA A 68 7.79 -1.92 -13.80
N ASP A 69 8.37 -0.80 -13.32
CA ASP A 69 9.70 -0.36 -13.79
C ASP A 69 10.81 -1.34 -13.40
N ALA A 70 10.79 -1.85 -12.18
CA ALA A 70 11.77 -2.81 -11.68
C ALA A 70 11.72 -4.16 -12.41
N MET A 71 10.53 -4.58 -12.87
CA MET A 71 10.29 -5.85 -13.55
C MET A 71 10.15 -5.72 -15.08
N LEU A 72 10.54 -4.58 -15.63
CA LEU A 72 10.36 -4.27 -17.05
C LEU A 72 11.01 -5.31 -17.98
N GLU A 73 12.20 -5.77 -17.64
CA GLU A 73 12.95 -6.76 -18.44
C GLU A 73 12.33 -8.17 -18.37
N GLU A 74 11.60 -8.47 -17.30
CA GLU A 74 10.92 -9.76 -17.09
C GLU A 74 9.67 -9.92 -17.98
N ARG A 75 9.08 -8.82 -18.42
CA ARG A 75 7.90 -8.78 -19.32
C ARG A 75 6.74 -9.64 -18.80
N ARG A 76 6.47 -9.55 -17.50
CA ARG A 76 5.46 -10.37 -16.80
C ARG A 76 4.43 -9.51 -16.08
N SER A 77 3.23 -10.06 -15.96
CA SER A 77 2.20 -9.54 -15.04
C SER A 77 2.64 -9.70 -13.59
N LEU A 78 2.22 -8.80 -12.71
CA LEU A 78 2.67 -8.69 -11.33
C LEU A 78 1.49 -8.67 -10.38
N LEU A 79 1.71 -9.18 -9.18
CA LEU A 79 0.92 -8.85 -8.01
C LEU A 79 1.78 -7.98 -7.09
N VAL A 80 1.26 -6.80 -6.73
CA VAL A 80 1.91 -5.91 -5.77
C VAL A 80 1.18 -6.04 -4.45
N VAL A 81 1.87 -6.57 -3.46
CA VAL A 81 1.32 -6.77 -2.11
C VAL A 81 1.95 -5.76 -1.16
N HIS A 82 1.12 -5.03 -0.44
CA HIS A 82 1.55 -4.13 0.62
C HIS A 82 0.80 -4.46 1.89
N THR A 83 1.53 -4.75 2.97
CA THR A 83 0.97 -5.06 4.28
C THR A 83 1.36 -3.99 5.28
N GLY A 84 0.35 -3.29 5.81
CA GLY A 84 0.50 -2.20 6.77
C GLY A 84 -0.75 -2.09 7.66
N THR A 85 -1.28 -0.89 7.82
CA THR A 85 -2.59 -0.67 8.47
C THR A 85 -3.71 -1.38 7.71
N ALA A 86 -3.66 -1.32 6.38
CA ALA A 86 -4.41 -2.19 5.48
C ALA A 86 -3.45 -3.12 4.75
N THR A 87 -3.94 -4.29 4.33
CA THR A 87 -3.27 -5.13 3.34
C THR A 87 -3.93 -4.91 2.00
N THR A 88 -3.14 -4.60 0.98
CA THR A 88 -3.59 -4.44 -0.41
C THR A 88 -2.91 -5.46 -1.30
N VAL A 89 -3.65 -5.99 -2.27
CA VAL A 89 -3.14 -6.89 -3.31
C VAL A 89 -3.60 -6.32 -4.65
N ASP A 90 -2.67 -5.79 -5.41
CA ASP A 90 -2.91 -5.08 -6.66
C ASP A 90 -2.43 -5.90 -7.86
N SER A 91 -3.27 -5.99 -8.89
CA SER A 91 -3.00 -6.75 -10.12
C SER A 91 -2.52 -5.81 -11.21
N ILE A 92 -1.31 -6.05 -11.71
CA ILE A 92 -0.68 -5.29 -12.79
C ILE A 92 -0.48 -6.26 -13.95
N LEU A 93 -1.18 -6.03 -15.05
CA LEU A 93 -1.16 -6.90 -16.22
C LEU A 93 -0.18 -6.37 -17.24
N TYR A 94 0.84 -7.16 -17.58
CA TYR A 94 1.71 -6.87 -18.72
C TYR A 94 0.95 -7.11 -20.03
N ARG A 95 1.07 -6.18 -20.94
CA ARG A 95 0.51 -6.30 -22.30
C ARG A 95 1.61 -6.64 -23.29
N GLU A 96 2.27 -5.65 -23.81
CA GLU A 96 3.37 -5.79 -24.75
C GLU A 96 4.21 -4.52 -24.76
N SER A 97 5.43 -4.61 -25.29
CA SER A 97 6.28 -3.44 -25.56
C SER A 97 6.47 -2.50 -24.37
N GLY A 98 6.52 -3.05 -23.13
CA GLY A 98 6.68 -2.25 -21.92
C GLY A 98 5.42 -1.53 -21.45
N VAL A 99 4.23 -1.95 -21.92
CA VAL A 99 2.94 -1.44 -21.47
C VAL A 99 2.37 -2.36 -20.41
N TYR A 100 1.91 -1.75 -19.32
CA TYR A 100 1.24 -2.41 -18.20
C TYR A 100 -0.11 -1.74 -17.92
N ASP A 101 -1.05 -2.51 -17.41
CA ASP A 101 -2.35 -2.04 -16.95
C ASP A 101 -2.52 -2.33 -15.47
N PHE A 102 -2.78 -1.30 -14.67
CA PHE A 102 -3.24 -1.44 -13.30
C PHE A 102 -4.73 -1.83 -13.34
N MET A 103 -5.00 -3.13 -13.20
CA MET A 103 -6.35 -3.69 -13.37
C MET A 103 -7.26 -3.42 -12.17
N GLY A 104 -6.69 -3.18 -11.02
CA GLY A 104 -7.39 -3.06 -9.76
C GLY A 104 -6.78 -3.95 -8.69
N GLY A 105 -7.42 -4.01 -7.52
CA GLY A 105 -6.93 -4.80 -6.41
C GLY A 105 -7.94 -4.95 -5.28
N ARG A 106 -7.49 -5.61 -4.22
CA ARG A 106 -8.25 -5.83 -3.00
C ARG A 106 -7.62 -5.07 -1.87
N ILE A 107 -8.45 -4.59 -0.96
CA ILE A 107 -8.04 -3.94 0.29
C ILE A 107 -8.72 -4.67 1.42
N THR A 108 -7.95 -5.11 2.40
CA THR A 108 -8.45 -5.71 3.64
C THR A 108 -7.78 -5.07 4.85
N LEU A 109 -8.25 -5.40 6.04
CA LEU A 109 -7.59 -4.98 7.27
C LEU A 109 -6.20 -5.60 7.36
N GLY A 110 -5.19 -4.79 7.67
CA GLY A 110 -3.87 -5.30 7.98
C GLY A 110 -3.80 -5.95 9.37
N PRO A 111 -2.76 -6.75 9.66
CA PRO A 111 -2.67 -7.55 10.88
C PRO A 111 -2.86 -6.75 12.17
N THR A 112 -2.20 -5.60 12.28
CA THR A 112 -2.31 -4.73 13.47
C THR A 112 -3.72 -4.20 13.69
N LEU A 113 -4.41 -3.86 12.60
CA LEU A 113 -5.76 -3.34 12.68
C LEU A 113 -6.76 -4.46 13.02
N MET A 114 -6.59 -5.66 12.46
CA MET A 114 -7.36 -6.85 12.84
C MET A 114 -7.22 -7.14 14.33
N LYS A 115 -6.00 -7.17 14.85
CA LYS A 115 -5.71 -7.35 16.28
C LYS A 115 -6.42 -6.30 17.13
N THR A 116 -6.33 -5.02 16.73
CA THR A 116 -6.96 -3.90 17.44
C THR A 116 -8.49 -4.03 17.48
N PHE A 117 -9.11 -4.45 16.37
CA PHE A 117 -10.57 -4.62 16.33
C PHE A 117 -11.04 -5.83 17.14
N LEU A 118 -10.28 -6.92 17.15
CA LEU A 118 -10.59 -8.08 18.00
C LEU A 118 -10.55 -7.72 19.49
N THR A 119 -9.53 -7.00 19.96
CA THR A 119 -9.46 -6.55 21.35
C THR A 119 -10.58 -5.59 21.73
N LYS A 120 -10.99 -4.70 20.82
CA LYS A 120 -12.10 -3.78 21.05
C LYS A 120 -13.46 -4.46 21.03
N GLY A 121 -13.65 -5.44 20.14
CA GLY A 121 -14.92 -6.14 19.97
C GLY A 121 -15.14 -7.27 20.98
N ILE A 122 -14.08 -7.84 21.53
CA ILE A 122 -14.12 -8.97 22.46
C ILE A 122 -13.29 -8.64 23.71
N PRO A 123 -13.92 -8.05 24.75
CA PRO A 123 -13.20 -7.58 25.94
C PRO A 123 -12.40 -8.64 26.70
N SER A 124 -12.72 -9.92 26.53
CA SER A 124 -11.96 -11.04 27.13
C SER A 124 -10.63 -11.34 26.42
N LEU A 125 -10.40 -10.80 25.22
CA LEU A 125 -9.15 -10.94 24.48
C LEU A 125 -8.15 -9.86 24.89
N THR A 126 -7.50 -10.04 26.03
CA THR A 126 -6.57 -9.03 26.58
C THR A 126 -5.11 -9.28 26.20
N ASP A 127 -4.71 -10.53 26.00
CA ASP A 127 -3.36 -10.92 25.57
C ASP A 127 -3.43 -11.60 24.20
N LEU A 128 -3.00 -10.89 23.16
CA LEU A 128 -3.00 -11.35 21.78
C LEU A 128 -1.59 -11.50 21.19
N ASP A 129 -0.54 -11.51 22.03
CA ASP A 129 0.84 -11.74 21.59
C ASP A 129 1.12 -13.25 21.49
N GLY A 130 0.48 -13.89 20.52
CA GLY A 130 0.66 -15.29 20.16
C GLY A 130 1.63 -15.50 19.01
N ALA A 131 1.92 -16.77 18.73
CA ALA A 131 2.68 -17.23 17.58
C ALA A 131 1.74 -17.89 16.55
N TYR A 132 2.21 -17.98 15.31
CA TYR A 132 1.54 -18.81 14.30
C TYR A 132 1.73 -20.30 14.63
N ASP A 133 0.65 -21.04 14.65
CA ASP A 133 0.64 -22.51 14.77
C ASP A 133 -0.49 -23.08 13.90
N ALA A 134 -0.20 -24.08 13.09
CA ALA A 134 -1.19 -24.72 12.22
C ALA A 134 -2.37 -25.34 13.00
N LEU A 135 -2.18 -25.70 14.27
CA LEU A 135 -3.21 -26.24 15.18
C LEU A 135 -3.11 -25.58 16.55
N PRO A 136 -3.45 -24.29 16.66
CA PRO A 136 -3.24 -23.51 17.86
C PRO A 136 -4.06 -24.05 19.03
N ARG A 137 -3.42 -24.15 20.21
CA ARG A 137 -4.03 -24.66 21.45
C ARG A 137 -4.16 -23.61 22.55
N SER A 138 -3.91 -22.34 22.23
CA SER A 138 -4.16 -21.20 23.09
C SER A 138 -4.95 -20.14 22.34
N THR A 139 -5.72 -19.33 23.07
CA THR A 139 -6.51 -18.25 22.45
C THR A 139 -5.61 -17.24 21.72
N ARG A 140 -4.48 -16.86 22.30
CA ARG A 140 -3.55 -15.91 21.69
C ARG A 140 -2.94 -16.44 20.38
N ASP A 141 -2.55 -17.73 20.35
CA ASP A 141 -2.01 -18.35 19.12
C ASP A 141 -3.11 -18.54 18.09
N ALA A 142 -4.33 -18.88 18.48
CA ALA A 142 -5.48 -18.99 17.61
C ALA A 142 -5.83 -17.65 16.93
N VAL A 143 -5.78 -16.54 17.68
CA VAL A 143 -5.99 -15.20 17.15
C VAL A 143 -4.87 -14.84 16.17
N MET A 144 -3.61 -15.05 16.55
CA MET A 144 -2.48 -14.72 15.68
C MET A 144 -2.50 -15.55 14.39
N THR A 145 -2.76 -16.85 14.50
CA THR A 145 -2.89 -17.75 13.35
C THR A 145 -4.00 -17.28 12.41
N GLY A 146 -5.21 -16.99 12.96
CA GLY A 146 -6.33 -16.51 12.15
C GLY A 146 -6.08 -15.17 11.48
N ILE A 147 -5.35 -14.25 12.14
CA ILE A 147 -4.92 -12.97 11.54
C ILE A 147 -3.96 -13.20 10.37
N ILE A 148 -2.99 -14.11 10.52
CA ILE A 148 -2.00 -14.41 9.47
C ILE A 148 -2.69 -15.11 8.29
N ASP A 149 -3.50 -16.14 8.55
CA ASP A 149 -4.23 -16.88 7.52
C ASP A 149 -5.19 -15.99 6.72
N ALA A 150 -5.75 -14.96 7.35
CA ALA A 150 -6.61 -13.99 6.67
C ALA A 150 -5.85 -13.04 5.72
N GLN A 151 -4.51 -13.06 5.71
CA GLN A 151 -3.69 -12.25 4.79
C GLN A 151 -3.32 -13.02 3.51
N VAL A 152 -3.56 -14.32 3.46
CA VAL A 152 -3.21 -15.21 2.35
C VAL A 152 -4.48 -15.60 1.58
#